data_b736af98d8684832ae4ec0258d8f3163
#
_entry.id   b736af98d8684832ae4ec0258d8f3163
#
_cell.length_a   1.000
_cell.length_b   1.000
_cell.length_c   1.000
_cell.angle_alpha   90.00
_cell.angle_beta   90.00
_cell.angle_gamma   90.00
#
_symmetry.space_group_name_H-M   'P 1'
#
loop_
_entity.id
_entity.type
_entity.pdbx_description
1 polymer ?
#
loop_
_entity_poly.entity_id
_entity_poly.type
_entity_poly.pdbx_seq_one_letter_code
_entity_poly.pdbx_strand_id
1 'polypeptide(L)'
;MGRQGTDWLRHGPQSEGIDLVEAYFQGAAYGAHRHDSYAIGLTMAGVQSFRYRSAMRHSLSGQALVLHPDEVHDGQAGTEDGFHYRIAYLAPALLQQVLGGAPLPFVDGGVSGDKRLVKAARGLLDNFDAAPGSLERDDALVDIATALRQVAGKPDLPGGDFRAARIAREYIDDALLSPLTLDELAQASGRDRWSLSRDFRRFFGTSPHRYLTLRRLELARRLMLHGLPLADSAAHAGFADQPHLTRHFVAAYGISPARWLRLNRQP
;
A
#
# COMPACT_ATOMS: atom_id res chain seq x y z
N MET A 1 4.30 32.98 1.04
CA MET A 1 4.74 32.95 -0.37
C MET A 1 5.25 31.56 -0.65
N GLY A 2 4.40 30.69 -1.21
CA GLY A 2 4.70 29.28 -1.44
C GLY A 2 5.75 29.15 -2.54
N ARG A 3 6.73 28.26 -2.33
CA ARG A 3 7.57 27.77 -3.41
C ARG A 3 6.66 27.20 -4.49
N GLN A 4 6.55 27.86 -5.64
CA GLN A 4 6.04 27.25 -6.88
C GLN A 4 6.97 26.06 -7.15
N GLY A 5 6.45 24.87 -6.94
CA GLY A 5 7.30 23.78 -6.60
C GLY A 5 7.38 22.76 -7.71
N THR A 6 8.53 22.28 -7.91
CA THR A 6 8.83 20.98 -8.48
C THR A 6 8.15 19.89 -7.65
N ASP A 7 7.60 18.87 -8.31
CA ASP A 7 7.11 17.65 -7.67
C ASP A 7 8.16 17.09 -6.70
N TRP A 8 7.75 16.71 -5.49
CA TRP A 8 8.62 16.08 -4.52
C TRP A 8 7.90 14.97 -3.75
N LEU A 9 8.68 14.07 -3.21
CA LEU A 9 8.23 12.97 -2.37
C LEU A 9 9.28 12.72 -1.29
N ARG A 10 8.85 12.46 -0.06
CA ARG A 10 9.71 12.01 1.03
C ARG A 10 9.06 10.87 1.81
N HIS A 11 9.88 10.01 2.36
CA HIS A 11 9.46 8.94 3.26
C HIS A 11 9.63 9.35 4.72
N GLY A 12 8.71 8.92 5.56
CA GLY A 12 8.88 8.95 7.01
C GLY A 12 9.83 7.84 7.50
N PRO A 13 10.01 7.74 8.82
CA PRO A 13 10.81 6.66 9.42
C PRO A 13 10.27 5.29 9.01
N GLN A 14 11.19 4.37 8.74
CA GLN A 14 10.84 3.00 8.37
C GLN A 14 10.25 2.26 9.57
N SER A 15 9.12 1.59 9.36
CA SER A 15 8.51 0.69 10.31
C SER A 15 8.03 -0.57 9.58
N GLU A 16 8.12 -1.72 10.22
CA GLU A 16 7.74 -2.98 9.60
C GLU A 16 6.27 -2.97 9.18
N GLY A 17 6.02 -3.15 7.89
CA GLY A 17 4.68 -3.18 7.29
C GLY A 17 3.96 -1.83 7.23
N ILE A 18 4.63 -0.73 7.56
CA ILE A 18 4.14 0.65 7.43
C ILE A 18 5.16 1.46 6.63
N ASP A 19 4.75 2.03 5.51
CA ASP A 19 5.55 2.97 4.72
C ASP A 19 4.82 4.33 4.71
N LEU A 20 5.40 5.33 5.34
CA LEU A 20 4.85 6.69 5.40
C LEU A 20 5.42 7.51 4.25
N VAL A 21 4.55 8.17 3.50
CA VAL A 21 4.93 9.03 2.39
C VAL A 21 4.25 10.39 2.54
N GLU A 22 5.01 11.44 2.33
CA GLU A 22 4.51 12.79 2.14
C GLU A 22 4.96 13.30 0.77
N ALA A 23 4.05 13.89 0.01
CA ALA A 23 4.38 14.34 -1.33
C ALA A 23 3.55 15.54 -1.77
N TYR A 24 4.12 16.30 -2.71
CA TYR A 24 3.45 17.35 -3.45
C TYR A 24 3.61 17.10 -4.95
N PHE A 25 2.52 17.26 -5.69
CA PHE A 25 2.51 17.19 -7.14
C PHE A 25 1.67 18.32 -7.73
N GLN A 26 2.20 18.94 -8.80
CA GLN A 26 1.52 20.03 -9.51
C GLN A 26 0.69 19.52 -10.70
N GLY A 27 0.96 18.32 -11.20
CA GLY A 27 0.28 17.77 -12.37
C GLY A 27 -0.02 16.27 -12.20
N ALA A 28 0.36 15.47 -13.20
CA ALA A 28 0.26 14.01 -13.15
C ALA A 28 1.29 13.45 -12.17
N ALA A 29 0.81 12.87 -11.07
CA ALA A 29 1.65 12.24 -10.07
C ALA A 29 2.02 10.82 -10.47
N TYR A 30 1.02 9.96 -10.64
CA TYR A 30 1.17 8.53 -10.87
C TYR A 30 0.27 8.06 -12.00
N GLY A 31 0.80 7.23 -12.90
CA GLY A 31 0.00 6.47 -13.86
C GLY A 31 -0.83 5.38 -13.18
N ALA A 32 -1.71 4.75 -13.94
CA ALA A 32 -2.55 3.66 -13.43
C ALA A 32 -1.68 2.52 -12.85
N HIS A 33 -1.91 2.20 -11.60
CA HIS A 33 -1.17 1.18 -10.85
C HIS A 33 -2.04 0.58 -9.74
N ARG A 34 -1.50 -0.38 -9.03
CA ARG A 34 -2.13 -1.01 -7.87
C ARG A 34 -1.06 -1.64 -6.96
N HIS A 35 -1.24 -1.53 -5.66
CA HIS A 35 -0.38 -2.11 -4.62
C HIS A 35 -1.14 -3.12 -3.75
N ASP A 36 -0.44 -3.85 -2.89
CA ASP A 36 -1.01 -4.86 -1.98
C ASP A 36 -1.33 -4.32 -0.58
N SER A 37 -1.03 -3.05 -0.34
CA SER A 37 -1.25 -2.39 0.95
C SER A 37 -2.53 -1.55 0.92
N TYR A 38 -3.10 -1.31 2.10
CA TYR A 38 -3.99 -0.18 2.26
C TYR A 38 -3.19 1.11 2.15
N ALA A 39 -3.61 2.03 1.30
CA ALA A 39 -3.11 3.39 1.31
C ALA A 39 -4.13 4.27 2.04
N ILE A 40 -3.78 4.68 3.26
CA ILE A 40 -4.64 5.53 4.09
C ILE A 40 -3.97 6.89 4.21
N GLY A 41 -4.58 7.89 3.61
CA GLY A 41 -3.98 9.21 3.48
C GLY A 41 -4.90 10.34 3.89
N LEU A 42 -4.30 11.53 3.98
CA LEU A 42 -4.97 12.81 4.17
C LEU A 42 -4.52 13.78 3.09
N THR A 43 -5.46 14.40 2.40
CA THR A 43 -5.16 15.55 1.56
C THR A 43 -4.92 16.75 2.47
N MET A 44 -3.69 17.24 2.49
CA MET A 44 -3.25 18.35 3.36
C MET A 44 -3.58 19.71 2.73
N ALA A 45 -3.39 19.84 1.42
CA ALA A 45 -3.72 21.06 0.64
C ALA A 45 -4.05 20.71 -0.82
N GLY A 46 -4.79 21.57 -1.48
CA GLY A 46 -5.21 21.39 -2.87
C GLY A 46 -6.28 20.31 -3.04
N VAL A 47 -6.35 19.76 -4.25
CA VAL A 47 -7.31 18.72 -4.62
C VAL A 47 -6.56 17.57 -5.26
N GLN A 48 -6.64 16.39 -4.65
CA GLN A 48 -6.13 15.16 -5.26
C GLN A 48 -7.24 14.50 -6.08
N SER A 49 -7.04 14.38 -7.39
CA SER A 49 -7.96 13.69 -8.30
C SER A 49 -7.36 12.37 -8.74
N PHE A 50 -8.18 11.33 -8.77
CA PHE A 50 -7.75 10.00 -9.15
C PHE A 50 -8.91 9.16 -9.68
N ARG A 51 -8.61 8.24 -10.59
CA ARG A 51 -9.57 7.21 -11.00
C ARG A 51 -9.52 6.08 -10.00
N TYR A 52 -10.69 5.65 -9.57
CA TYR A 52 -10.85 4.54 -8.66
C TYR A 52 -12.13 3.78 -8.99
N ARG A 53 -12.02 2.46 -9.24
CA ARG A 53 -13.16 1.61 -9.64
C ARG A 53 -13.99 2.23 -10.76
N SER A 54 -13.32 2.64 -11.84
CA SER A 54 -13.91 3.24 -13.05
C SER A 54 -14.58 4.61 -12.86
N ALA A 55 -14.50 5.23 -11.69
CA ALA A 55 -15.01 6.57 -11.43
C ALA A 55 -13.89 7.56 -11.11
N MET A 56 -14.06 8.81 -11.54
CA MET A 56 -13.20 9.90 -11.08
C MET A 56 -13.59 10.27 -9.66
N ARG A 57 -12.59 10.39 -8.78
CA ARG A 57 -12.75 10.78 -7.38
C ARG A 57 -11.91 12.01 -7.09
N HIS A 58 -12.35 12.79 -6.14
CA HIS A 58 -11.66 14.00 -5.69
C HIS A 58 -11.58 13.99 -4.17
N SER A 59 -10.36 14.05 -3.64
CA SER A 59 -10.12 14.22 -2.21
C SER A 59 -9.72 15.66 -1.94
N LEU A 60 -10.53 16.34 -1.14
CA LEU A 60 -10.32 17.72 -0.73
C LEU A 60 -9.47 17.78 0.54
N SER A 61 -8.89 18.96 0.81
CA SER A 61 -8.15 19.19 2.04
C SER A 61 -8.96 18.78 3.28
N GLY A 62 -8.35 17.99 4.16
CA GLY A 62 -8.94 17.48 5.38
C GLY A 62 -9.77 16.19 5.22
N GLN A 63 -9.94 15.66 4.01
CA GLN A 63 -10.58 14.37 3.77
C GLN A 63 -9.56 13.23 3.85
N ALA A 64 -10.04 12.06 4.30
CA ALA A 64 -9.29 10.82 4.29
C ALA A 64 -9.41 10.13 2.92
N LEU A 65 -8.28 9.63 2.43
CA LEU A 65 -8.15 8.78 1.27
C LEU A 65 -7.99 7.34 1.74
N VAL A 66 -8.70 6.39 1.12
CA VAL A 66 -8.56 4.95 1.38
C VAL A 66 -8.50 4.22 0.06
N LEU A 67 -7.31 3.80 -0.35
CA LEU A 67 -7.13 2.92 -1.51
C LEU A 67 -6.86 1.51 -1.01
N HIS A 68 -7.66 0.57 -1.52
CA HIS A 68 -7.62 -0.81 -1.05
C HIS A 68 -6.57 -1.63 -1.80
N PRO A 69 -6.09 -2.71 -1.18
CA PRO A 69 -5.18 -3.63 -1.85
C PRO A 69 -5.75 -4.13 -3.18
N ASP A 70 -4.89 -4.20 -4.19
CA ASP A 70 -5.15 -4.69 -5.54
C ASP A 70 -6.20 -3.91 -6.38
N GLU A 71 -6.70 -2.77 -5.88
CA GLU A 71 -7.58 -1.87 -6.64
C GLU A 71 -6.76 -0.91 -7.51
N VAL A 72 -7.10 -0.87 -8.81
CA VAL A 72 -6.40 0.01 -9.77
C VAL A 72 -6.77 1.46 -9.53
N HIS A 73 -5.76 2.31 -9.46
CA HIS A 73 -5.92 3.76 -9.33
C HIS A 73 -4.76 4.51 -10.00
N ASP A 74 -4.97 5.79 -10.26
CA ASP A 74 -3.97 6.75 -10.70
C ASP A 74 -3.93 7.95 -9.73
N GLY A 75 -3.22 9.02 -10.06
CA GLY A 75 -3.21 10.24 -9.24
C GLY A 75 -2.74 11.45 -10.02
N GLN A 76 -3.49 12.54 -9.87
CA GLN A 76 -3.15 13.83 -10.48
C GLN A 76 -3.69 14.99 -9.65
N ALA A 77 -3.17 16.20 -9.90
CA ALA A 77 -3.73 17.42 -9.36
C ALA A 77 -5.13 17.67 -9.95
N GLY A 78 -6.07 18.03 -9.10
CA GLY A 78 -7.42 18.44 -9.49
C GLY A 78 -7.54 19.94 -9.77
N THR A 79 -6.51 20.73 -9.42
CA THR A 79 -6.40 22.18 -9.64
C THR A 79 -4.99 22.55 -10.06
N GLU A 80 -4.80 23.75 -10.61
CA GLU A 80 -3.49 24.25 -11.05
C GLU A 80 -2.49 24.43 -9.89
N ASP A 81 -2.98 24.62 -8.68
CA ASP A 81 -2.15 24.77 -7.46
C ASP A 81 -1.50 23.46 -6.99
N GLY A 82 -1.82 22.34 -7.64
CA GLY A 82 -1.33 21.04 -7.23
C GLY A 82 -2.06 20.47 -6.02
N PHE A 83 -1.47 19.43 -5.42
CA PHE A 83 -1.96 18.84 -4.18
C PHE A 83 -0.82 18.36 -3.29
N HIS A 84 -1.02 18.50 -2.00
CA HIS A 84 -0.13 18.01 -0.94
C HIS A 84 -0.85 16.97 -0.11
N TYR A 85 -0.22 15.84 0.13
CA TYR A 85 -0.82 14.76 0.91
C TYR A 85 0.20 14.04 1.78
N ARG A 86 -0.30 13.42 2.85
CA ARG A 86 0.41 12.40 3.63
C ARG A 86 -0.36 11.10 3.52
N ILE A 87 0.34 9.99 3.42
CA ILE A 87 -0.24 8.66 3.25
C ILE A 87 0.59 7.61 3.99
N ALA A 88 -0.11 6.66 4.62
CA ALA A 88 0.47 5.45 5.17
C ALA A 88 0.07 4.25 4.30
N TYR A 89 1.04 3.54 3.80
CA TYR A 89 0.84 2.24 3.18
C TYR A 89 0.94 1.16 4.25
N LEU A 90 -0.18 0.54 4.58
CA LEU A 90 -0.30 -0.46 5.63
C LEU A 90 -0.41 -1.86 5.02
N ALA A 91 0.50 -2.75 5.39
CA ALA A 91 0.37 -4.15 5.01
C ALA A 91 -0.92 -4.75 5.58
N PRO A 92 -1.77 -5.44 4.77
CA PRO A 92 -3.01 -6.06 5.27
C PRO A 92 -2.79 -7.00 6.44
N ALA A 93 -1.61 -7.61 6.53
CA ALA A 93 -1.23 -8.48 7.63
C ALA A 93 -1.20 -7.77 9.00
N LEU A 94 -0.83 -6.48 9.04
CA LEU A 94 -0.90 -5.67 10.27
C LEU A 94 -2.35 -5.44 10.69
N LEU A 95 -3.22 -5.09 9.75
CA LEU A 95 -4.65 -4.95 10.06
C LEU A 95 -5.26 -6.27 10.51
N GLN A 96 -4.80 -7.42 9.98
CA GLN A 96 -5.27 -8.74 10.40
C GLN A 96 -4.90 -9.09 11.85
N GLN A 97 -3.85 -8.50 12.41
CA GLN A 97 -3.54 -8.67 13.85
C GLN A 97 -4.66 -8.10 14.72
N VAL A 98 -5.27 -6.99 14.29
CA VAL A 98 -6.42 -6.36 14.99
C VAL A 98 -7.74 -7.02 14.58
N LEU A 99 -7.90 -7.38 13.30
CA LEU A 99 -9.14 -7.92 12.75
C LEU A 99 -9.42 -9.37 13.16
N GLY A 100 -8.39 -10.11 13.61
CA GLY A 100 -8.53 -11.48 14.10
C GLY A 100 -9.08 -12.48 13.07
N GLY A 101 -8.75 -12.31 11.80
CA GLY A 101 -9.26 -13.16 10.71
C GLY A 101 -10.63 -12.74 10.16
N ALA A 102 -11.13 -11.55 10.52
CA ALA A 102 -12.28 -10.98 9.82
C ALA A 102 -11.86 -10.52 8.41
N PRO A 103 -12.79 -10.52 7.43
CA PRO A 103 -12.51 -9.97 6.11
C PRO A 103 -12.00 -8.53 6.17
N LEU A 104 -11.13 -8.17 5.22
CA LEU A 104 -10.63 -6.80 5.11
C LEU A 104 -11.78 -5.81 4.89
N PRO A 105 -11.86 -4.70 5.65
CA PRO A 105 -12.88 -3.69 5.47
C PRO A 105 -12.77 -3.02 4.11
N PHE A 106 -13.89 -2.73 3.46
CA PHE A 106 -13.93 -2.04 2.18
C PHE A 106 -14.73 -0.73 2.29
N VAL A 107 -14.05 0.41 2.16
CA VAL A 107 -14.66 1.74 2.15
C VAL A 107 -14.99 2.11 0.71
N ASP A 108 -16.27 2.21 0.39
CA ASP A 108 -16.71 2.51 -0.97
C ASP A 108 -16.26 3.92 -1.40
N GLY A 109 -15.88 4.04 -2.66
CA GLY A 109 -15.51 5.32 -3.28
C GLY A 109 -14.08 5.82 -2.99
N GLY A 110 -13.34 5.23 -2.04
CA GLY A 110 -11.93 5.58 -1.81
C GLY A 110 -11.67 6.94 -1.17
N VAL A 111 -12.70 7.73 -0.86
CA VAL A 111 -12.62 9.02 -0.15
C VAL A 111 -13.66 9.05 0.97
N SER A 112 -13.31 9.57 2.12
CA SER A 112 -14.22 9.69 3.25
C SER A 112 -14.00 10.98 4.03
N GLY A 113 -15.12 11.67 4.36
CA GLY A 113 -15.15 12.78 5.31
C GLY A 113 -15.55 12.33 6.73
N ASP A 114 -15.64 11.03 6.99
CA ASP A 114 -16.02 10.52 8.33
C ASP A 114 -14.96 10.92 9.36
N LYS A 115 -15.41 11.64 10.39
CA LYS A 115 -14.55 12.21 11.43
C LYS A 115 -13.73 11.16 12.19
N ARG A 116 -14.25 9.93 12.31
CA ARG A 116 -13.56 8.83 13.00
C ARG A 116 -12.36 8.37 12.18
N LEU A 117 -12.56 8.18 10.87
CA LEU A 117 -11.48 7.78 9.97
C LEU A 117 -10.45 8.89 9.79
N VAL A 118 -10.88 10.15 9.64
CA VAL A 118 -9.97 11.30 9.58
C VAL A 118 -9.15 11.41 10.86
N LYS A 119 -9.77 11.22 12.05
CA LYS A 119 -9.06 11.25 13.34
C LYS A 119 -8.03 10.11 13.43
N ALA A 120 -8.40 8.89 13.07
CA ALA A 120 -7.50 7.74 13.08
C ALA A 120 -6.33 7.93 12.09
N ALA A 121 -6.59 8.42 10.88
CA ALA A 121 -5.55 8.75 9.91
C ALA A 121 -4.60 9.85 10.41
N ARG A 122 -5.10 10.88 11.11
CA ARG A 122 -4.26 11.90 11.75
C ARG A 122 -3.36 11.29 12.82
N GLY A 123 -3.88 10.43 13.69
CA GLY A 123 -3.08 9.75 14.71
C GLY A 123 -1.86 9.04 14.14
N LEU A 124 -1.97 8.51 12.92
CA LEU A 124 -0.88 7.83 12.23
C LEU A 124 0.05 8.79 11.45
N LEU A 125 -0.47 9.93 10.94
CA LEU A 125 0.22 10.76 9.95
C LEU A 125 0.72 12.11 10.50
N ASP A 126 0.18 12.62 11.62
CA ASP A 126 0.52 13.96 12.10
C ASP A 126 1.97 14.03 12.62
N ASN A 127 2.47 12.96 13.24
CA ASN A 127 3.86 12.86 13.69
C ASN A 127 4.77 12.20 12.62
N PHE A 128 4.73 12.72 11.42
CA PHE A 128 5.36 12.12 10.24
C PHE A 128 6.87 11.90 10.36
N ASP A 129 7.57 12.77 11.07
CA ASP A 129 9.05 12.78 11.14
C ASP A 129 9.60 11.96 12.31
N ALA A 130 8.74 11.47 13.21
CA ALA A 130 9.15 10.64 14.34
C ALA A 130 8.74 9.17 14.14
N ALA A 131 9.67 8.26 14.46
CA ALA A 131 9.33 6.85 14.55
C ALA A 131 8.42 6.63 15.78
N PRO A 132 7.17 6.14 15.59
CA PRO A 132 6.31 5.88 16.74
C PRO A 132 6.91 4.76 17.62
N GLY A 133 6.73 4.86 18.92
CA GLY A 133 6.97 3.75 19.84
C GLY A 133 6.08 2.56 19.51
N SER A 134 6.47 1.36 19.96
CA SER A 134 5.69 0.14 19.65
C SER A 134 4.22 0.24 20.09
N LEU A 135 3.97 0.75 21.31
CA LEU A 135 2.62 0.92 21.86
C LEU A 135 1.82 1.96 21.05
N GLU A 136 2.41 3.10 20.73
CA GLU A 136 1.78 4.16 19.95
C GLU A 136 1.39 3.66 18.54
N ARG A 137 2.25 2.87 17.92
CA ARG A 137 1.99 2.21 16.63
C ARG A 137 0.81 1.23 16.73
N ASP A 138 0.80 0.39 17.75
CA ASP A 138 -0.23 -0.62 17.94
C ASP A 138 -1.60 0.04 18.22
N ASP A 139 -1.64 1.09 19.01
CA ASP A 139 -2.85 1.90 19.25
C ASP A 139 -3.35 2.55 17.94
N ALA A 140 -2.46 3.12 17.14
CA ALA A 140 -2.83 3.70 15.84
C ALA A 140 -3.40 2.64 14.87
N LEU A 141 -2.86 1.42 14.87
CA LEU A 141 -3.40 0.31 14.07
C LEU A 141 -4.80 -0.11 14.54
N VAL A 142 -5.04 -0.16 15.86
CA VAL A 142 -6.36 -0.44 16.42
C VAL A 142 -7.36 0.65 16.04
N ASP A 143 -6.98 1.91 16.14
CA ASP A 143 -7.83 3.04 15.74
C ASP A 143 -8.19 3.00 14.27
N ILE A 144 -7.22 2.76 13.38
CA ILE A 144 -7.42 2.64 11.94
C ILE A 144 -8.33 1.45 11.61
N ALA A 145 -8.05 0.26 12.14
CA ALA A 145 -8.84 -0.94 11.85
C ALA A 145 -10.29 -0.77 12.32
N THR A 146 -10.47 -0.15 13.50
CA THR A 146 -11.79 0.13 14.06
C THR A 146 -12.54 1.15 13.21
N ALA A 147 -11.91 2.25 12.81
CA ALA A 147 -12.53 3.28 11.98
C ALA A 147 -12.89 2.73 10.60
N LEU A 148 -12.02 1.95 9.96
CA LEU A 148 -12.29 1.29 8.68
C LEU A 148 -13.51 0.38 8.77
N ARG A 149 -13.61 -0.46 9.82
CA ARG A 149 -14.79 -1.33 10.03
C ARG A 149 -16.08 -0.56 10.21
N GLN A 150 -16.04 0.56 10.94
CA GLN A 150 -17.21 1.40 11.17
C GLN A 150 -17.68 2.13 9.91
N VAL A 151 -16.76 2.55 9.05
CA VAL A 151 -17.06 3.26 7.78
C VAL A 151 -17.45 2.29 6.68
N ALA A 152 -16.82 1.12 6.61
CA ALA A 152 -17.11 0.07 5.63
C ALA A 152 -18.48 -0.59 5.83
N GLY A 153 -19.07 -0.48 7.02
CA GLY A 153 -20.34 -1.15 7.36
C GLY A 153 -20.18 -2.65 7.61
N LYS A 154 -21.26 -3.41 7.44
CA LYS A 154 -21.24 -4.86 7.70
C LYS A 154 -20.39 -5.57 6.64
N PRO A 155 -19.44 -6.42 7.06
CA PRO A 155 -18.68 -7.22 6.11
C PRO A 155 -19.59 -8.20 5.37
N ASP A 156 -19.27 -8.46 4.09
CA ASP A 156 -19.86 -9.56 3.35
C ASP A 156 -19.60 -10.89 4.08
N LEU A 157 -20.54 -11.82 3.88
CA LEU A 157 -20.72 -13.15 4.48
C LEU A 157 -19.47 -13.79 5.14
N PRO A 158 -19.65 -14.43 6.32
CA PRO A 158 -18.60 -15.25 6.91
C PRO A 158 -18.19 -16.38 5.97
N GLY A 159 -16.90 -16.68 5.91
CA GLY A 159 -16.34 -17.74 5.06
C GLY A 159 -14.86 -17.54 4.85
N GLY A 160 -14.19 -18.58 4.37
CA GLY A 160 -12.75 -18.61 4.15
C GLY A 160 -11.95 -19.16 5.33
N ASP A 161 -10.76 -19.63 5.02
CA ASP A 161 -9.82 -20.17 5.99
C ASP A 161 -8.65 -19.21 6.19
N PHE A 162 -8.76 -18.35 7.21
CA PHE A 162 -7.72 -17.39 7.58
C PHE A 162 -6.41 -18.09 7.98
N ARG A 163 -6.51 -19.25 8.66
CA ARG A 163 -5.32 -19.99 9.08
C ARG A 163 -4.54 -20.49 7.87
N ALA A 164 -5.22 -21.08 6.88
CA ALA A 164 -4.58 -21.53 5.65
C ALA A 164 -3.96 -20.36 4.87
N ALA A 165 -4.66 -19.25 4.74
CA ALA A 165 -4.14 -18.04 4.09
C ALA A 165 -2.90 -17.48 4.81
N ARG A 166 -2.90 -17.47 6.14
CA ARG A 166 -1.77 -17.03 6.97
C ARG A 166 -0.55 -17.94 6.80
N ILE A 167 -0.74 -19.26 6.83
CA ILE A 167 0.35 -20.22 6.59
C ILE A 167 0.97 -20.00 5.20
N ALA A 168 0.14 -19.84 4.17
CA ALA A 168 0.63 -19.58 2.81
C ALA A 168 1.42 -18.26 2.72
N ARG A 169 0.99 -17.21 3.42
CA ARG A 169 1.71 -15.93 3.47
C ARG A 169 3.08 -16.10 4.15
N GLU A 170 3.10 -16.73 5.32
CA GLU A 170 4.35 -16.98 6.06
C GLU A 170 5.33 -17.79 5.20
N TYR A 171 4.83 -18.83 4.50
CA TYR A 171 5.64 -19.60 3.58
C TYR A 171 6.24 -18.76 2.43
N ILE A 172 5.47 -17.83 1.86
CA ILE A 172 5.97 -16.91 0.83
C ILE A 172 7.05 -15.98 1.40
N ASP A 173 6.85 -15.44 2.60
CA ASP A 173 7.81 -14.54 3.25
C ASP A 173 9.13 -15.25 3.54
N ASP A 174 9.09 -16.52 4.00
CA ASP A 174 10.27 -17.33 4.28
C ASP A 174 11.02 -17.76 3.01
N ALA A 175 10.30 -17.99 1.92
CA ALA A 175 10.85 -18.48 0.66
C ALA A 175 10.91 -17.41 -0.45
N LEU A 176 11.04 -16.12 -0.08
CA LEU A 176 10.88 -14.96 -0.95
C LEU A 176 11.69 -15.04 -2.26
N LEU A 177 12.93 -15.53 -2.20
CA LEU A 177 13.84 -15.60 -3.36
C LEU A 177 13.78 -16.94 -4.09
N SER A 178 13.06 -17.91 -3.57
CA SER A 178 12.90 -19.24 -4.18
C SER A 178 11.81 -19.26 -5.24
N PRO A 179 11.88 -20.12 -6.25
CA PRO A 179 10.73 -20.46 -7.07
C PRO A 179 9.61 -21.02 -6.20
N LEU A 180 8.40 -20.50 -6.35
CA LEU A 180 7.22 -20.94 -5.60
C LEU A 180 6.06 -21.24 -6.54
N THR A 181 5.37 -22.32 -6.27
CA THR A 181 4.14 -22.72 -6.97
C THR A 181 2.93 -22.63 -6.06
N LEU A 182 1.75 -22.46 -6.65
CA LEU A 182 0.50 -22.47 -5.88
C LEU A 182 0.21 -23.84 -5.25
N ASP A 183 0.71 -24.94 -5.87
CA ASP A 183 0.54 -26.28 -5.34
C ASP A 183 1.36 -26.51 -4.07
N GLU A 184 2.59 -25.99 -3.99
CA GLU A 184 3.40 -26.00 -2.76
C GLU A 184 2.71 -25.24 -1.62
N LEU A 185 2.15 -24.06 -1.91
CA LEU A 185 1.40 -23.28 -0.93
C LEU A 185 0.12 -24.01 -0.48
N ALA A 186 -0.57 -24.66 -1.40
CA ALA A 186 -1.76 -25.47 -1.12
C ALA A 186 -1.41 -26.66 -0.20
N GLN A 187 -0.33 -27.35 -0.49
CA GLN A 187 0.16 -28.47 0.32
C GLN A 187 0.57 -27.99 1.73
N ALA A 188 1.34 -26.91 1.84
CA ALA A 188 1.80 -26.37 3.11
C ALA A 188 0.63 -25.88 3.99
N SER A 189 -0.41 -25.31 3.39
CA SER A 189 -1.56 -24.78 4.11
C SER A 189 -2.67 -25.81 4.38
N GLY A 190 -2.62 -26.99 3.74
CA GLY A 190 -3.69 -27.99 3.81
C GLY A 190 -4.99 -27.57 3.13
N ARG A 191 -4.93 -26.61 2.19
CA ARG A 191 -6.07 -26.02 1.49
C ARG A 191 -5.94 -26.22 -0.01
N ASP A 192 -7.01 -26.58 -0.71
CA ASP A 192 -6.94 -26.65 -2.17
C ASP A 192 -6.58 -25.29 -2.80
N ARG A 193 -5.84 -25.32 -3.92
CA ARG A 193 -5.24 -24.14 -4.52
C ARG A 193 -6.22 -23.02 -4.89
N TRP A 194 -7.44 -23.38 -5.31
CA TRP A 194 -8.43 -22.40 -5.70
C TRP A 194 -9.10 -21.71 -4.51
N SER A 195 -9.43 -22.49 -3.49
CA SER A 195 -9.93 -21.97 -2.22
C SER A 195 -8.86 -21.14 -1.52
N LEU A 196 -7.60 -21.62 -1.47
CA LEU A 196 -6.48 -20.85 -0.93
C LEU A 196 -6.31 -19.50 -1.63
N SER A 197 -6.37 -19.47 -2.97
CA SER A 197 -6.26 -18.22 -3.73
C SER A 197 -7.40 -17.24 -3.44
N ARG A 198 -8.64 -17.74 -3.19
CA ARG A 198 -9.78 -16.90 -2.78
C ARG A 198 -9.62 -16.39 -1.35
N ASP A 199 -9.22 -17.29 -0.44
CA ASP A 199 -9.01 -16.97 0.96
C ASP A 199 -7.88 -15.93 1.12
N PHE A 200 -6.78 -16.11 0.39
CA PHE A 200 -5.64 -15.17 0.41
C PHE A 200 -6.08 -13.75 -0.04
N ARG A 201 -6.88 -13.64 -1.12
CA ARG A 201 -7.44 -12.33 -1.54
C ARG A 201 -8.37 -11.74 -0.48
N ARG A 202 -9.19 -12.58 0.14
CA ARG A 202 -10.15 -12.15 1.17
C ARG A 202 -9.47 -11.53 2.40
N PHE A 203 -8.35 -12.13 2.82
CA PHE A 203 -7.67 -11.75 4.06
C PHE A 203 -6.45 -10.84 3.85
N PHE A 204 -5.83 -10.90 2.68
CA PHE A 204 -4.64 -10.11 2.34
C PHE A 204 -4.82 -9.20 1.12
N GLY A 205 -6.02 -9.14 0.55
CA GLY A 205 -6.39 -8.19 -0.49
C GLY A 205 -5.82 -8.48 -1.89
N THR A 206 -4.93 -9.47 -2.04
CA THR A 206 -4.28 -9.78 -3.33
C THR A 206 -4.05 -11.29 -3.50
N SER A 207 -3.60 -11.72 -4.69
CA SER A 207 -3.28 -13.13 -4.91
C SER A 207 -1.91 -13.51 -4.35
N PRO A 208 -1.66 -14.81 -4.03
CA PRO A 208 -0.36 -15.27 -3.55
C PRO A 208 0.82 -14.87 -4.46
N HIS A 209 0.69 -15.10 -5.78
CA HIS A 209 1.72 -14.73 -6.75
C HIS A 209 2.00 -13.22 -6.78
N ARG A 210 0.95 -12.39 -6.72
CA ARG A 210 1.12 -10.95 -6.71
C ARG A 210 1.75 -10.49 -5.39
N TYR A 211 1.36 -11.06 -4.26
CA TYR A 211 1.98 -10.81 -2.97
C TYR A 211 3.50 -11.07 -3.02
N LEU A 212 3.92 -12.25 -3.53
CA LEU A 212 5.34 -12.57 -3.74
C LEU A 212 6.05 -11.50 -4.59
N THR A 213 5.44 -11.09 -5.71
CA THR A 213 6.01 -10.07 -6.61
C THR A 213 6.20 -8.74 -5.88
N LEU A 214 5.23 -8.32 -5.06
CA LEU A 214 5.27 -7.05 -4.33
C LEU A 214 6.30 -7.10 -3.19
N ARG A 215 6.45 -8.23 -2.50
CA ARG A 215 7.55 -8.41 -1.51
C ARG A 215 8.94 -8.32 -2.16
N ARG A 216 9.10 -8.89 -3.35
CA ARG A 216 10.34 -8.73 -4.15
C ARG A 216 10.57 -7.28 -4.58
N LEU A 217 9.52 -6.56 -4.98
CA LEU A 217 9.63 -5.13 -5.31
C LEU A 217 10.03 -4.29 -4.10
N GLU A 218 9.52 -4.60 -2.92
CA GLU A 218 9.91 -3.93 -1.68
C GLU A 218 11.40 -4.16 -1.36
N LEU A 219 11.87 -5.39 -1.53
CA LEU A 219 13.31 -5.69 -1.40
C LEU A 219 14.13 -4.89 -2.41
N ALA A 220 13.71 -4.85 -3.69
CA ALA A 220 14.39 -4.05 -4.72
C ALA A 220 14.43 -2.56 -4.38
N ARG A 221 13.33 -1.99 -3.85
CA ARG A 221 13.28 -0.58 -3.39
C ARG A 221 14.33 -0.32 -2.32
N ARG A 222 14.43 -1.18 -1.31
CA ARG A 222 15.45 -1.04 -0.25
C ARG A 222 16.86 -1.09 -0.83
N LEU A 223 17.15 -2.06 -1.69
CA LEU A 223 18.47 -2.17 -2.35
C LEU A 223 18.82 -0.92 -3.16
N MET A 224 17.88 -0.39 -3.92
CA MET A 224 18.06 0.85 -4.70
C MET A 224 18.31 2.08 -3.80
N LEU A 225 17.63 2.20 -2.66
CA LEU A 225 17.85 3.28 -1.69
C LEU A 225 19.23 3.18 -1.05
N HIS A 226 19.77 1.97 -0.87
CA HIS A 226 21.15 1.75 -0.42
C HIS A 226 22.19 1.91 -1.54
N GLY A 227 21.78 2.37 -2.72
CA GLY A 227 22.68 2.74 -3.81
C GLY A 227 23.05 1.61 -4.76
N LEU A 228 22.44 0.43 -4.65
CA LEU A 228 22.67 -0.64 -5.63
C LEU A 228 22.15 -0.23 -7.01
N PRO A 229 22.90 -0.54 -8.09
CA PRO A 229 22.42 -0.38 -9.47
C PRO A 229 21.12 -1.13 -9.73
N LEU A 230 20.29 -0.62 -10.66
CA LEU A 230 18.99 -1.23 -10.95
C LEU A 230 19.07 -2.69 -11.39
N ALA A 231 20.11 -3.04 -12.17
CA ALA A 231 20.33 -4.42 -12.63
C ALA A 231 20.63 -5.37 -11.45
N ASP A 232 21.53 -4.92 -10.55
CA ASP A 232 21.90 -5.70 -9.36
C ASP A 232 20.73 -5.81 -8.39
N SER A 233 19.98 -4.72 -8.20
CA SER A 233 18.77 -4.72 -7.38
C SER A 233 17.72 -5.70 -7.92
N ALA A 234 17.58 -5.81 -9.25
CA ALA A 234 16.69 -6.76 -9.87
C ALA A 234 17.12 -8.21 -9.58
N ALA A 235 18.39 -8.53 -9.79
CA ALA A 235 18.93 -9.86 -9.56
C ALA A 235 18.80 -10.29 -8.07
N HIS A 236 19.19 -9.43 -7.15
CA HIS A 236 19.12 -9.72 -5.70
C HIS A 236 17.68 -9.79 -5.16
N ALA A 237 16.73 -9.16 -5.86
CA ALA A 237 15.31 -9.23 -5.47
C ALA A 237 14.53 -10.35 -6.20
N GLY A 238 15.20 -11.23 -6.93
CA GLY A 238 14.59 -12.39 -7.58
C GLY A 238 13.83 -12.07 -8.86
N PHE A 239 14.16 -10.96 -9.55
CA PHE A 239 13.69 -10.67 -10.91
C PHE A 239 14.68 -11.20 -11.94
N ALA A 240 14.18 -11.64 -13.09
CA ALA A 240 15.02 -12.18 -14.17
C ALA A 240 16.03 -11.15 -14.71
N ASP A 241 15.62 -9.89 -14.82
CA ASP A 241 16.42 -8.79 -15.36
C ASP A 241 15.85 -7.42 -14.92
N GLN A 242 16.59 -6.34 -15.25
CA GLN A 242 16.14 -4.97 -14.98
C GLN A 242 14.85 -4.58 -15.73
N PRO A 243 14.61 -4.92 -17.00
CA PRO A 243 13.34 -4.72 -17.67
C PRO A 243 12.17 -5.41 -16.98
N HIS A 244 12.35 -6.61 -16.46
CA HIS A 244 11.34 -7.35 -15.69
C HIS A 244 10.99 -6.60 -14.38
N LEU A 245 12.01 -6.22 -13.61
CA LEU A 245 11.83 -5.35 -12.44
C LEU A 245 11.06 -4.07 -12.82
N THR A 246 11.48 -3.38 -13.87
CA THR A 246 10.88 -2.09 -14.29
C THR A 246 9.41 -2.23 -14.63
N ARG A 247 9.01 -3.28 -15.38
CA ARG A 247 7.60 -3.53 -15.71
C ARG A 247 6.75 -3.73 -14.46
N HIS A 248 7.21 -4.57 -13.52
CA HIS A 248 6.50 -4.81 -12.26
C HIS A 248 6.47 -3.58 -11.36
N PHE A 249 7.56 -2.82 -11.32
CA PHE A 249 7.66 -1.59 -10.54
C PHE A 249 6.67 -0.53 -11.03
N VAL A 250 6.60 -0.29 -12.35
CA VAL A 250 5.60 0.64 -12.93
C VAL A 250 4.18 0.17 -12.68
N ALA A 251 3.92 -1.13 -12.81
CA ALA A 251 2.59 -1.70 -12.54
C ALA A 251 2.17 -1.59 -11.05
N ALA A 252 3.14 -1.51 -10.12
CA ALA A 252 2.90 -1.42 -8.69
C ALA A 252 2.90 0.02 -8.14
N TYR A 253 3.68 0.92 -8.74
CA TYR A 253 3.90 2.27 -8.21
C TYR A 253 3.54 3.39 -9.18
N GLY A 254 3.12 3.08 -10.41
CA GLY A 254 2.69 4.06 -11.42
C GLY A 254 3.81 4.93 -12.00
N ILE A 255 5.05 4.76 -11.56
CA ILE A 255 6.25 5.49 -12.03
C ILE A 255 7.43 4.55 -12.20
N SER A 256 8.40 4.95 -13.03
CA SER A 256 9.60 4.13 -13.22
C SER A 256 10.55 4.17 -12.01
N PRO A 257 11.38 3.12 -11.78
CA PRO A 257 12.39 3.12 -10.73
C PRO A 257 13.30 4.36 -10.76
N ALA A 258 13.72 4.79 -11.95
CA ALA A 258 14.58 5.96 -12.11
C ALA A 258 13.86 7.28 -11.71
N ARG A 259 12.57 7.44 -12.06
CA ARG A 259 11.79 8.60 -11.60
C ARG A 259 11.58 8.55 -10.09
N TRP A 260 11.26 7.38 -9.57
CA TRP A 260 11.08 7.17 -8.13
C TRP A 260 12.34 7.53 -7.34
N LEU A 261 13.53 7.08 -7.77
CA LEU A 261 14.82 7.43 -7.14
C LEU A 261 15.10 8.94 -7.19
N ARG A 262 14.77 9.62 -8.30
CA ARG A 262 14.95 11.08 -8.39
C ARG A 262 14.08 11.84 -7.39
N LEU A 263 12.80 11.45 -7.26
CA LEU A 263 11.88 12.07 -6.31
C LEU A 263 12.34 11.88 -4.85
N ASN A 264 12.97 10.73 -4.54
CA ASN A 264 13.47 10.42 -3.20
C ASN A 264 14.84 11.06 -2.88
N ARG A 265 15.54 11.61 -3.87
CA ARG A 265 16.85 12.29 -3.67
C ARG A 265 16.73 13.81 -3.53
N GLN A 266 15.54 14.36 -3.64
CA GLN A 266 15.32 15.78 -3.40
C GLN A 266 15.25 16.01 -1.89
N PRO A 267 16.03 17.01 -1.36
CA PRO A 267 16.16 17.28 0.06
C PRO A 267 14.88 17.81 0.70
#